data_fc15ec545900e4123c315c1448ad815e
#
_entry.id   fc15ec545900e4123c315c1448ad815e
#
_cell.length_a   1.000
_cell.length_b   1.000
_cell.length_c   1.000
_cell.angle_alpha   90.00
_cell.angle_beta   90.00
_cell.angle_gamma   90.00
#
_symmetry.space_group_name_H-M   'P 1'
#
loop_
_entity.id
_entity.type
_entity.pdbx_description
1 polymer ?
#
loop_
_entity_poly.entity_id
_entity_poly.type
_entity_poly.pdbx_seq_one_letter_code
_entity_poly.pdbx_strand_id
1 'polypeptide(L)'
;MTLVAPPRGWIKAIRESLGMTARQLAARMGVAPSRIPTIEKAEVTGATTLRTLRQAAAAMNCAFVYAFVPIEPLDDMLRERATQKAQKDVARLDHTMRLENQALLKSDLEAERQRTVELILAGPLRGLWDEERDHFA
;
A
#
# COMPACT_ATOMS: atom_id res chain seq x y z
N MET A 1 14.26 10.04 4.99
CA MET A 1 15.15 8.87 5.11
C MET A 1 14.64 7.77 4.20
N THR A 2 15.35 7.46 3.16
CA THR A 2 14.95 6.41 2.20
C THR A 2 15.60 5.10 2.62
N LEU A 3 14.80 4.16 3.10
CA LEU A 3 15.26 2.80 3.39
C LEU A 3 15.27 2.03 2.08
N VAL A 4 16.46 1.70 1.60
CA VAL A 4 16.63 0.87 0.41
C VAL A 4 17.11 -0.50 0.87
N ALA A 5 16.39 -1.56 0.54
CA ALA A 5 16.79 -2.92 0.84
C ALA A 5 18.08 -3.28 0.09
N PRO A 6 19.05 -3.95 0.75
CA PRO A 6 20.23 -4.44 0.06
C PRO A 6 19.86 -5.37 -1.09
N PRO A 7 20.62 -5.37 -2.22
CA PRO A 7 20.28 -6.20 -3.38
C PRO A 7 20.21 -7.69 -3.09
N ARG A 8 20.97 -8.16 -2.11
CA ARG A 8 21.01 -9.58 -1.69
C ARG A 8 20.21 -9.87 -0.44
N GLY A 9 19.40 -8.91 0.01
CA GLY A 9 18.56 -9.00 1.19
C GLY A 9 19.23 -8.60 2.49
N TRP A 10 18.41 -8.31 3.50
CA TRP A 10 18.88 -7.87 4.81
C TRP A 10 19.58 -8.99 5.60
N ILE A 11 19.09 -10.21 5.50
CA ILE A 11 19.65 -11.35 6.24
C ILE A 11 21.12 -11.52 5.87
N LYS A 12 21.42 -11.60 4.59
CA LYS A 12 22.79 -11.78 4.12
C LYS A 12 23.65 -10.56 4.44
N ALA A 13 23.14 -9.35 4.24
CA ALA A 13 23.87 -8.12 4.50
C ALA A 13 24.27 -8.00 5.98
N ILE A 14 23.36 -8.25 6.90
CA ILE A 14 23.63 -8.19 8.35
C ILE A 14 24.56 -9.32 8.76
N ARG A 15 24.31 -10.54 8.27
CA ARG A 15 25.16 -11.70 8.57
C ARG A 15 26.61 -11.45 8.17
N GLU A 16 26.85 -10.98 6.96
CA GLU A 16 28.20 -10.67 6.47
C GLU A 16 28.83 -9.51 7.25
N SER A 17 28.07 -8.48 7.59
CA SER A 17 28.56 -7.36 8.40
C SER A 17 28.98 -7.79 9.80
N LEU A 18 28.37 -8.82 10.37
CA LEU A 18 28.74 -9.40 11.65
C LEU A 18 29.89 -10.39 11.53
N GLY A 19 30.37 -10.69 10.32
CA GLY A 19 31.36 -11.73 10.09
C GLY A 19 30.87 -13.14 10.39
N MET A 20 29.53 -13.35 10.34
CA MET A 20 28.89 -14.59 10.70
C MET A 20 28.78 -15.51 9.47
N THR A 21 29.16 -16.78 9.63
CA THR A 21 28.99 -17.77 8.57
C THR A 21 27.53 -18.25 8.52
N ALA A 22 27.13 -18.82 7.39
CA ALA A 22 25.81 -19.42 7.24
C ALA A 22 25.59 -20.54 8.28
N ARG A 23 26.60 -21.33 8.57
CA ARG A 23 26.56 -22.37 9.60
C ARG A 23 26.30 -21.78 10.99
N GLN A 24 26.94 -20.67 11.32
CA GLN A 24 26.76 -20.00 12.61
C GLN A 24 25.37 -19.43 12.74
N LEU A 25 24.84 -18.79 11.70
CA LEU A 25 23.44 -18.31 11.70
C LEU A 25 22.46 -19.47 11.83
N ALA A 26 22.67 -20.55 11.10
CA ALA A 26 21.83 -21.73 11.17
C ALA A 26 21.77 -22.31 12.60
N ALA A 27 22.92 -22.42 13.26
CA ALA A 27 22.99 -22.87 14.65
C ALA A 27 22.19 -21.97 15.59
N ARG A 28 22.29 -20.66 15.42
CA ARG A 28 21.55 -19.67 16.22
C ARG A 28 20.03 -19.72 15.96
N MET A 29 19.64 -20.02 14.73
CA MET A 29 18.22 -20.19 14.36
C MET A 29 17.66 -21.57 14.70
N GLY A 30 18.50 -22.55 15.03
CA GLY A 30 18.08 -23.92 15.26
C GLY A 30 17.66 -24.65 13.99
N VAL A 31 18.25 -24.32 12.84
CA VAL A 31 17.96 -24.94 11.55
C VAL A 31 19.20 -25.57 10.93
N ALA A 32 19.02 -26.39 9.90
CA ALA A 32 20.15 -26.97 9.16
C ALA A 32 20.90 -25.88 8.38
N PRO A 33 22.24 -25.95 8.29
CA PRO A 33 23.04 -24.97 7.56
C PRO A 33 22.60 -24.77 6.11
N SER A 34 22.13 -25.82 5.44
CA SER A 34 21.63 -25.76 4.06
C SER A 34 20.40 -24.87 3.89
N ARG A 35 19.69 -24.56 4.97
CA ARG A 35 18.52 -23.68 4.92
C ARG A 35 18.88 -22.21 4.78
N ILE A 36 20.08 -21.80 5.18
CA ILE A 36 20.43 -20.38 5.14
C ILE A 36 20.48 -19.82 3.71
N PRO A 37 21.15 -20.45 2.74
CA PRO A 37 21.09 -19.97 1.35
C PRO A 37 19.67 -19.90 0.80
N THR A 38 18.83 -20.87 1.16
CA THR A 38 17.42 -20.89 0.74
C THR A 38 16.62 -19.73 1.35
N ILE A 39 16.81 -19.46 2.64
CA ILE A 39 16.15 -18.35 3.35
C ILE A 39 16.61 -17.00 2.78
N GLU A 40 17.92 -16.84 2.56
CA GLU A 40 18.46 -15.60 2.01
C GLU A 40 17.93 -15.34 0.59
N LYS A 41 17.84 -16.36 -0.25
CA LYS A 41 17.26 -16.27 -1.58
C LYS A 41 15.75 -15.96 -1.51
N ALA A 42 15.05 -16.60 -0.60
CA ALA A 42 13.61 -16.40 -0.43
C ALA A 42 13.26 -14.97 0.02
N GLU A 43 14.10 -14.34 0.81
CA GLU A 43 13.95 -12.93 1.14
C GLU A 43 13.98 -12.05 -0.12
N VAL A 44 14.94 -12.28 -0.99
CA VAL A 44 15.12 -11.50 -2.24
C VAL A 44 13.96 -11.72 -3.20
N THR A 45 13.51 -12.96 -3.34
CA THR A 45 12.41 -13.32 -4.27
C THR A 45 11.01 -13.04 -3.71
N GLY A 46 10.91 -12.76 -2.40
CA GLY A 46 9.63 -12.58 -1.72
C GLY A 46 8.93 -13.88 -1.33
N ALA A 47 9.60 -15.03 -1.42
CA ALA A 47 9.03 -16.34 -1.12
C ALA A 47 9.13 -16.75 0.35
N THR A 48 9.57 -15.84 1.23
CA THR A 48 9.71 -16.09 2.67
C THR A 48 8.47 -15.63 3.46
N THR A 49 8.38 -16.09 4.71
CA THR A 49 7.34 -15.65 5.64
C THR A 49 7.89 -14.58 6.58
N LEU A 50 7.00 -13.77 7.15
CA LEU A 50 7.38 -12.81 8.21
C LEU A 50 7.96 -13.54 9.42
N ARG A 51 7.46 -14.73 9.74
CA ARG A 51 7.98 -15.58 10.82
C ARG A 51 9.46 -15.91 10.62
N THR A 52 9.83 -16.35 9.43
CA THR A 52 11.22 -16.66 9.09
C THR A 52 12.10 -15.44 9.19
N LEU A 53 11.65 -14.28 8.71
CA LEU A 53 12.39 -13.03 8.82
C LEU A 53 12.59 -12.61 10.27
N ARG A 54 11.57 -12.76 11.13
CA ARG A 54 11.69 -12.49 12.57
C ARG A 54 12.68 -13.40 13.25
N GLN A 55 12.67 -14.69 12.91
CA GLN A 55 13.62 -15.67 13.46
C GLN A 55 15.05 -15.34 13.06
N ALA A 56 15.29 -15.00 11.80
CA ALA A 56 16.61 -14.61 11.33
C ALA A 56 17.09 -13.32 12.00
N ALA A 57 16.24 -12.31 12.10
CA ALA A 57 16.57 -11.06 12.76
C ALA A 57 16.93 -11.29 14.25
N ALA A 58 16.12 -12.04 14.97
CA ALA A 58 16.37 -12.36 16.39
C ALA A 58 17.68 -13.12 16.58
N ALA A 59 18.01 -14.05 15.68
CA ALA A 59 19.25 -14.79 15.71
C ALA A 59 20.49 -13.91 15.52
N MET A 60 20.34 -12.78 14.89
CA MET A 60 21.39 -11.76 14.68
C MET A 60 21.28 -10.57 15.65
N ASN A 61 20.45 -10.71 16.68
CA ASN A 61 20.18 -9.65 17.66
C ASN A 61 19.63 -8.37 17.02
N CYS A 62 18.79 -8.52 16.02
CA CYS A 62 18.11 -7.43 15.33
C CYS A 62 16.60 -7.51 15.58
N ALA A 63 15.94 -6.37 15.64
CA ALA A 63 14.48 -6.29 15.60
C ALA A 63 14.01 -6.32 14.14
N PHE A 64 13.02 -7.15 13.85
CA PHE A 64 12.38 -7.16 12.54
C PHE A 64 11.26 -6.13 12.51
N VAL A 65 11.31 -5.24 11.52
CA VAL A 65 10.30 -4.20 11.30
C VAL A 65 9.85 -4.24 9.84
N TYR A 66 8.56 -4.14 9.62
CA TYR A 66 8.02 -3.94 8.27
C TYR A 66 6.94 -2.86 8.30
N ALA A 67 6.73 -2.22 7.16
CA ALA A 67 5.73 -1.17 7.04
C ALA A 67 5.24 -1.05 5.60
N PHE A 68 3.99 -0.61 5.47
CA PHE A 68 3.47 -0.09 4.21
C PHE A 68 3.64 1.43 4.26
N VAL A 69 4.42 1.96 3.35
CA VAL A 69 4.66 3.39 3.27
C VAL A 69 3.78 3.95 2.16
N PRO A 70 2.80 4.80 2.49
CA PRO A 70 1.98 5.42 1.45
C PRO A 70 2.83 6.21 0.47
N ILE A 71 2.55 6.07 -0.82
CA ILE A 71 3.24 6.82 -1.89
C ILE A 71 2.88 8.30 -1.79
N GLU A 72 1.65 8.57 -1.39
CA GLU A 72 1.15 9.90 -1.09
C GLU A 72 0.40 9.88 0.24
N PRO A 73 0.17 11.03 0.92
CA PRO A 73 -0.56 11.07 2.18
C PRO A 73 -1.94 10.38 2.06
N LEU A 74 -2.31 9.60 3.07
CA LEU A 74 -3.59 8.86 3.06
C LEU A 74 -4.80 9.80 2.91
N ASP A 75 -4.76 10.97 3.53
CA ASP A 75 -5.83 11.96 3.41
C ASP A 75 -5.99 12.45 1.96
N ASP A 76 -4.88 12.62 1.24
CA ASP A 76 -4.90 13.00 -0.17
C ASP A 76 -5.48 11.88 -1.05
N MET A 77 -5.17 10.63 -0.75
CA MET A 77 -5.74 9.48 -1.44
C MET A 77 -7.26 9.41 -1.26
N LEU A 78 -7.74 9.63 -0.04
CA LEU A 78 -9.16 9.67 0.25
C LEU A 78 -9.86 10.82 -0.49
N ARG A 79 -9.26 12.01 -0.45
CA ARG A 79 -9.80 13.19 -1.12
C ARG A 79 -9.83 13.03 -2.63
N GLU A 80 -8.79 12.48 -3.22
CA GLU A 80 -8.75 12.19 -4.65
C GLU A 80 -9.85 11.18 -5.06
N ARG A 81 -10.00 10.12 -4.27
CA ARG A 81 -11.04 9.12 -4.53
C ARG A 81 -12.45 9.71 -4.40
N ALA A 82 -12.66 10.53 -3.37
CA ALA A 82 -13.92 11.24 -3.17
C ALA A 82 -14.21 12.23 -4.30
N THR A 83 -13.18 12.89 -4.81
CA THR A 83 -13.28 13.79 -5.96
C THR A 83 -13.70 13.05 -7.22
N GLN A 84 -13.13 11.89 -7.51
CA GLN A 84 -13.50 11.06 -8.64
C GLN A 84 -14.97 10.64 -8.56
N LYS A 85 -15.43 10.23 -7.39
CA LYS A 85 -16.82 9.85 -7.16
C LYS A 85 -17.76 11.05 -7.31
N ALA A 86 -17.40 12.20 -6.75
CA ALA A 86 -18.17 13.44 -6.87
C ALA A 86 -18.28 13.93 -8.31
N GLN A 87 -17.22 13.79 -9.12
CA GLN A 87 -17.24 14.14 -10.54
C GLN A 87 -18.28 13.32 -11.31
N LYS A 88 -18.37 12.03 -11.04
CA LYS A 88 -19.40 11.17 -11.66
C LYS A 88 -20.81 11.60 -11.27
N ASP A 89 -21.04 11.88 -10.00
CA ASP A 89 -22.35 12.29 -9.50
C ASP A 89 -22.76 13.66 -10.06
N VAL A 90 -21.85 14.63 -10.11
CA VAL A 90 -22.10 15.95 -10.67
C VAL A 90 -22.29 15.89 -12.20
N ALA A 91 -21.55 15.04 -12.89
CA ALA A 91 -21.72 14.85 -14.34
C ALA A 91 -23.11 14.28 -14.67
N ARG A 92 -23.63 13.38 -13.86
CA ARG A 92 -25.01 12.88 -14.00
C ARG A 92 -26.02 13.99 -13.80
N LEU A 93 -25.84 14.82 -12.78
CA LEU A 93 -26.72 15.95 -12.49
C LEU A 93 -26.71 16.96 -13.64
N ASP A 94 -25.56 17.35 -14.15
CA ASP A 94 -25.42 18.24 -15.30
C ASP A 94 -26.08 17.69 -16.55
N HIS A 95 -25.90 16.40 -16.83
CA HIS A 95 -26.55 15.73 -17.97
C HIS A 95 -28.07 15.77 -17.85
N THR A 96 -28.60 15.47 -16.68
CA THR A 96 -30.05 15.54 -16.42
C THR A 96 -30.59 16.96 -16.60
N MET A 97 -29.89 17.96 -16.07
CA MET A 97 -30.27 19.36 -16.18
C MET A 97 -30.20 19.88 -17.62
N ARG A 98 -29.26 19.42 -18.42
CA ARG A 98 -29.19 19.77 -19.87
C ARG A 98 -30.38 19.22 -20.63
N LEU A 99 -30.82 18.02 -20.30
CA LEU A 99 -32.03 17.45 -20.89
C LEU A 99 -33.26 18.25 -20.54
N GLU A 100 -33.28 18.95 -19.41
CA GLU A 100 -34.36 19.84 -18.95
C GLU A 100 -34.13 21.32 -19.34
N ASN A 101 -33.14 21.63 -20.19
CA ASN A 101 -32.72 22.99 -20.56
C ASN A 101 -32.27 23.85 -19.35
N GLN A 102 -31.74 23.26 -18.33
CA GLN A 102 -31.26 23.92 -17.09
C GLN A 102 -29.78 23.61 -16.83
N ALA A 103 -28.91 23.89 -17.79
CA ALA A 103 -27.48 23.70 -17.62
C ALA A 103 -26.92 24.57 -16.48
N LEU A 104 -26.16 23.95 -15.57
CA LEU A 104 -25.44 24.67 -14.51
C LEU A 104 -24.26 25.44 -15.09
N LEU A 105 -23.95 26.60 -14.52
CA LEU A 105 -22.72 27.34 -14.82
C LEU A 105 -21.52 26.54 -14.30
N LYS A 106 -20.38 26.67 -14.99
CA LYS A 106 -19.14 25.96 -14.61
C LYS A 106 -18.72 26.20 -13.17
N SER A 107 -18.89 27.44 -12.67
CA SER A 107 -18.61 27.80 -11.27
C SER A 107 -19.54 27.10 -10.29
N ASP A 108 -20.80 26.91 -10.66
CA ASP A 108 -21.79 26.22 -9.82
C ASP A 108 -21.51 24.72 -9.76
N LEU A 109 -21.07 24.12 -10.86
CA LEU A 109 -20.64 22.72 -10.92
C LEU A 109 -19.41 22.49 -10.03
N GLU A 110 -18.46 23.41 -10.03
CA GLU A 110 -17.27 23.33 -9.18
C GLU A 110 -17.62 23.40 -7.70
N ALA A 111 -18.49 24.34 -7.31
CA ALA A 111 -18.97 24.49 -5.94
C ALA A 111 -19.76 23.25 -5.50
N GLU A 112 -20.58 22.69 -6.37
CA GLU A 112 -21.34 21.47 -6.09
C GLU A 112 -20.43 20.25 -5.94
N ARG A 113 -19.39 20.15 -6.78
CA ARG A 113 -18.39 19.10 -6.67
C ARG A 113 -17.69 19.14 -5.32
N GLN A 114 -17.25 20.31 -4.87
CA GLN A 114 -16.59 20.47 -3.56
C GLN A 114 -17.52 20.10 -2.39
N ARG A 115 -18.77 20.54 -2.43
CA ARG A 115 -19.75 20.15 -1.41
C ARG A 115 -19.98 18.65 -1.37
N THR A 116 -20.05 18.01 -2.53
CA THR A 116 -20.21 16.55 -2.65
C THR A 116 -18.99 15.82 -2.09
N VAL A 117 -17.76 16.32 -2.36
CA VAL A 117 -16.53 15.76 -1.79
C VAL A 117 -16.57 15.80 -0.26
N GLU A 118 -16.92 16.95 0.31
CA GLU A 118 -16.99 17.09 1.79
C GLU A 118 -18.04 16.17 2.41
N LEU A 119 -19.19 16.01 1.77
CA LEU A 119 -20.24 15.08 2.22
C LEU A 119 -19.77 13.62 2.16
N ILE A 120 -19.08 13.23 1.09
CA ILE A 120 -18.53 11.88 0.94
C ILE A 120 -17.49 11.61 2.03
N LEU A 121 -16.58 12.55 2.28
CA LEU A 121 -15.54 12.40 3.30
C LEU A 121 -16.09 12.39 4.71
N ALA A 122 -17.22 13.04 4.96
CA ALA A 122 -17.90 13.04 6.25
C ALA A 122 -18.70 11.76 6.51
N GLY A 123 -18.99 10.99 5.49
CA GLY A 123 -19.75 9.73 5.56
C GLY A 123 -18.90 8.50 5.71
N PRO A 124 -19.50 7.28 5.59
CA PRO A 124 -18.75 6.03 5.62
C PRO A 124 -17.81 5.94 4.44
N LEU A 125 -16.52 5.68 4.71
CA LEU A 125 -15.48 5.66 3.67
C LEU A 125 -15.47 4.38 2.84
N ARG A 126 -16.04 3.29 3.33
CA ARG A 126 -16.00 1.99 2.64
C ARG A 126 -16.57 2.03 1.22
N GLY A 127 -17.61 2.82 0.98
CA GLY A 127 -18.22 2.97 -0.34
C GLY A 127 -17.34 3.68 -1.37
N LEU A 128 -16.25 4.34 -0.94
CA LEU A 128 -15.29 4.98 -1.85
C LEU A 128 -14.52 3.96 -2.70
N TRP A 129 -14.35 2.75 -2.17
CA TRP A 129 -13.48 1.73 -2.76
C TRP A 129 -14.26 0.66 -3.52
N ASP A 130 -15.58 0.79 -3.55
CA ASP A 130 -16.39 -0.08 -4.40
C ASP A 130 -16.10 0.25 -5.86
N GLU A 131 -15.66 -0.74 -6.61
CA GLU A 131 -15.57 -0.64 -8.05
C GLU A 131 -16.99 -0.67 -8.61
N GLU A 132 -17.35 0.35 -9.40
CA GLU A 132 -18.56 0.26 -10.18
C GLU A 132 -18.40 -0.95 -11.11
N ARG A 133 -19.10 -2.03 -10.80
CA ARG A 133 -19.30 -3.08 -11.79
C ARG A 133 -20.06 -2.42 -12.93
N ASP A 134 -19.34 -2.15 -14.01
CA ASP A 134 -19.99 -1.84 -15.27
C ASP A 134 -20.93 -3.02 -15.56
N HIS A 135 -22.18 -2.82 -15.23
CA HIS A 135 -23.23 -3.73 -15.62
C HIS A 135 -23.44 -3.54 -17.12
N PHE A 136 -22.50 -4.02 -17.89
CA PHE A 136 -22.79 -4.41 -19.26
C PHE A 136 -23.51 -5.76 -19.18
N ALA A 137 -24.80 -5.67 -18.99
CA ALA A 137 -25.65 -6.82 -19.26
C ALA A 137 -25.73 -7.01 -20.77
#